data_c8f1112e37b94cfa9c4d62db9459d42c
#
_entry.id   c8f1112e37b94cfa9c4d62db9459d42c
#
_cell.length_a   1.000
_cell.length_b   1.000
_cell.length_c   1.000
_cell.angle_alpha   90.00
_cell.angle_beta   90.00
_cell.angle_gamma   90.00
#
_symmetry.space_group_name_H-M   'P 1'
#
loop_
_entity.id
_entity.type
_entity.pdbx_description
1 polymer ?
#
loop_
_entity_poly.entity_id
_entity_poly.type
_entity_poly.pdbx_seq_one_letter_code
_entity_poly.pdbx_strand_id
1 'polypeptide(L)'
;SDGTNTPKELIKLAENEGLSAIALTDHDTLDGIPDALDAAKNSSVELIPGVELSTNFNNTEVHIVGLFLDHNNKQINDYLIYQRQSRIDRNIQMCQKFCDIGINITYDKMCELYPDAVITRAHFADYLVKNKYTGDRNEAFDRYLSPGKPCFVNRHKVDPEEAIAVIHKAHGAAILAHPILYHLGKDQMNALLEHVC
;
A
#
# COMPACT_ATOMS: atom_id res chain seq x y z
N SER A 1 -3.13 5.66 -4.17
CA SER A 1 -2.53 5.16 -2.93
C SER A 1 -2.05 6.30 -2.04
N ASP A 2 -0.86 6.25 -1.42
CA ASP A 2 -0.35 7.31 -0.53
C ASP A 2 0.58 8.33 -1.23
N GLY A 3 0.71 8.23 -2.55
CA GLY A 3 1.34 9.25 -3.39
C GLY A 3 0.49 10.52 -3.51
N THR A 4 1.13 11.62 -3.88
CA THR A 4 0.49 12.95 -4.00
C THR A 4 0.21 13.36 -5.44
N ASN A 5 0.75 12.62 -6.42
CA ASN A 5 0.61 12.92 -7.84
C ASN A 5 -0.44 12.00 -8.47
N THR A 6 -1.20 12.55 -9.42
CA THR A 6 -2.05 11.73 -10.29
C THR A 6 -1.20 10.86 -11.22
N PRO A 7 -1.74 9.75 -11.77
CA PRO A 7 -1.01 8.92 -12.72
C PRO A 7 -0.43 9.71 -13.90
N LYS A 8 -1.17 10.69 -14.42
CA LYS A 8 -0.74 11.55 -15.52
C LYS A 8 0.40 12.51 -15.13
N GLU A 9 0.34 13.07 -13.93
CA GLU A 9 1.43 13.90 -13.41
C GLU A 9 2.69 13.10 -13.20
N LEU A 10 2.56 11.84 -12.73
CA LEU A 10 3.69 10.95 -12.53
C LEU A 10 4.43 10.65 -13.85
N ILE A 11 3.71 10.34 -14.94
CA ILE A 11 4.31 10.15 -16.27
C ILE A 11 5.06 11.40 -16.72
N LYS A 12 4.46 12.59 -16.55
CA LYS A 12 5.10 13.84 -16.92
C LYS A 12 6.35 14.14 -16.09
N LEU A 13 6.33 13.84 -14.80
CA LEU A 13 7.50 13.97 -13.94
C LEU A 13 8.62 13.03 -14.38
N ALA A 14 8.31 11.76 -14.65
CA ALA A 14 9.27 10.79 -15.15
C ALA A 14 9.92 11.23 -16.48
N GLU A 15 9.14 11.79 -17.38
CA GLU A 15 9.63 12.35 -18.66
C GLU A 15 10.56 13.54 -18.42
N ASN A 16 10.20 14.46 -17.52
CA ASN A 16 11.01 15.62 -17.19
C ASN A 16 12.34 15.24 -16.55
N GLU A 17 12.37 14.15 -15.75
CA GLU A 17 13.58 13.59 -15.13
C GLU A 17 14.39 12.71 -16.11
N GLY A 18 13.94 12.55 -17.35
CA GLY A 18 14.65 11.77 -18.37
C GLY A 18 14.62 10.27 -18.16
N LEU A 19 13.63 9.74 -17.42
CA LEU A 19 13.47 8.31 -17.23
C LEU A 19 12.96 7.63 -18.49
N SER A 20 13.48 6.45 -18.81
CA SER A 20 13.03 5.65 -19.96
C SER A 20 11.81 4.79 -19.61
N ALA A 21 11.67 4.38 -18.35
CA ALA A 21 10.55 3.57 -17.87
C ALA A 21 10.28 3.84 -16.39
N ILE A 22 9.01 3.68 -15.97
CA ILE A 22 8.60 3.64 -14.56
C ILE A 22 7.57 2.54 -14.34
N ALA A 23 7.46 2.04 -13.13
CA ALA A 23 6.35 1.18 -12.72
C ALA A 23 5.41 1.97 -11.81
N LEU A 24 4.10 1.85 -12.02
CA LEU A 24 3.09 2.32 -11.07
C LEU A 24 2.69 1.14 -10.18
N THR A 25 3.01 1.25 -8.88
CA THR A 25 2.87 0.15 -7.90
C THR A 25 2.11 0.59 -6.65
N ASP A 26 0.92 1.14 -6.86
CA ASP A 26 0.05 1.58 -5.78
C ASP A 26 -0.34 0.45 -4.82
N HIS A 27 -0.54 0.77 -3.54
CA HIS A 27 -0.91 -0.20 -2.52
C HIS A 27 -2.31 -0.79 -2.75
N ASP A 28 -2.37 -2.10 -2.95
CA ASP A 28 -3.58 -2.93 -3.04
C ASP A 28 -4.61 -2.41 -4.07
N THR A 29 -4.16 -1.74 -5.16
CA THR A 29 -5.03 -1.25 -6.24
C THR A 29 -4.30 -1.18 -7.58
N LEU A 30 -5.05 -1.40 -8.66
CA LEU A 30 -4.64 -1.20 -10.06
C LEU A 30 -5.41 -0.05 -10.73
N ASP A 31 -6.24 0.69 -9.96
CA ASP A 31 -7.18 1.67 -10.51
C ASP A 31 -6.48 2.80 -11.28
N GLY A 32 -5.24 3.16 -10.92
CA GLY A 32 -4.44 4.18 -11.60
C GLY A 32 -3.77 3.71 -12.90
N ILE A 33 -3.70 2.41 -13.15
CA ILE A 33 -2.97 1.85 -14.32
C ILE A 33 -3.56 2.29 -15.66
N PRO A 34 -4.90 2.25 -15.90
CA PRO A 34 -5.47 2.68 -17.18
C PRO A 34 -5.12 4.14 -17.52
N ASP A 35 -5.23 5.05 -16.55
CA ASP A 35 -4.92 6.47 -16.76
C ASP A 35 -3.43 6.72 -17.00
N ALA A 36 -2.57 6.00 -16.30
CA ALA A 36 -1.13 6.08 -16.52
C ALA A 36 -0.72 5.52 -17.90
N LEU A 37 -1.31 4.40 -18.32
CA LEU A 37 -1.09 3.82 -19.66
C LEU A 37 -1.55 4.78 -20.76
N ASP A 38 -2.69 5.45 -20.57
CA ASP A 38 -3.17 6.44 -21.53
C ASP A 38 -2.24 7.65 -21.62
N ALA A 39 -1.76 8.15 -20.48
CA ALA A 39 -0.79 9.24 -20.44
C ALA A 39 0.55 8.86 -21.11
N ALA A 40 1.02 7.63 -20.91
CA ALA A 40 2.27 7.13 -21.45
C ALA A 40 2.26 6.99 -22.99
N LYS A 41 1.09 6.83 -23.63
CA LYS A 41 0.99 6.73 -25.10
C LYS A 41 1.62 7.92 -25.85
N ASN A 42 1.65 9.09 -25.24
CA ASN A 42 2.17 10.32 -25.81
C ASN A 42 3.45 10.80 -25.13
N SER A 43 4.12 9.93 -24.38
CA SER A 43 5.37 10.18 -23.67
C SER A 43 6.50 9.29 -24.20
N SER A 44 7.74 9.67 -23.91
CA SER A 44 8.92 8.85 -24.13
C SER A 44 9.12 7.79 -23.02
N VAL A 45 8.29 7.82 -21.98
CA VAL A 45 8.40 6.94 -20.80
C VAL A 45 7.55 5.70 -20.99
N GLU A 46 8.14 4.52 -20.88
CA GLU A 46 7.41 3.25 -20.81
C GLU A 46 6.76 3.12 -19.42
N LEU A 47 5.45 2.85 -19.37
CA LEU A 47 4.78 2.48 -18.13
C LEU A 47 4.72 0.97 -17.96
N ILE A 48 5.24 0.49 -16.84
CA ILE A 48 5.15 -0.90 -16.40
C ILE A 48 3.97 -1.02 -15.43
N PRO A 49 2.91 -1.78 -15.79
CA PRO A 49 1.81 -2.06 -14.86
C PRO A 49 2.31 -2.85 -13.65
N GLY A 50 1.99 -2.37 -12.45
CA GLY A 50 2.40 -3.01 -11.21
C GLY A 50 1.41 -2.76 -10.07
N VAL A 51 1.68 -3.38 -8.93
CA VAL A 51 0.94 -3.24 -7.68
C VAL A 51 1.86 -3.53 -6.50
N GLU A 52 1.67 -2.90 -5.36
CA GLU A 52 2.30 -3.29 -4.11
C GLU A 52 1.27 -3.94 -3.18
N LEU A 53 1.38 -5.26 -2.99
CA LEU A 53 0.46 -6.05 -2.17
C LEU A 53 0.94 -6.08 -0.72
N SER A 54 0.02 -5.71 0.19
CA SER A 54 0.29 -5.77 1.63
C SER A 54 0.01 -7.17 2.16
N THR A 55 1.01 -7.82 2.73
CA THR A 55 0.96 -9.17 3.30
C THR A 55 1.43 -9.19 4.74
N ASN A 56 1.41 -10.34 5.39
CA ASN A 56 1.89 -10.49 6.75
C ASN A 56 2.61 -11.83 6.94
N PHE A 57 3.84 -11.76 7.39
CA PHE A 57 4.63 -12.93 7.77
C PHE A 57 4.99 -12.86 9.26
N ASN A 58 4.58 -13.84 10.05
CA ASN A 58 4.87 -13.92 11.50
C ASN A 58 4.58 -12.62 12.28
N ASN A 59 3.43 -11.99 12.03
CA ASN A 59 3.00 -10.68 12.57
C ASN A 59 3.81 -9.46 12.10
N THR A 60 4.72 -9.63 11.15
CA THR A 60 5.41 -8.53 10.47
C THR A 60 4.69 -8.24 9.17
N GLU A 61 4.36 -6.97 8.92
CA GLU A 61 3.83 -6.54 7.62
C GLU A 61 4.95 -6.59 6.59
N VAL A 62 4.71 -7.33 5.52
CA VAL A 62 5.65 -7.56 4.42
C VAL A 62 4.95 -7.18 3.12
N HIS A 63 5.64 -6.50 2.23
CA HIS A 63 5.08 -6.08 0.96
C HIS A 63 5.68 -6.86 -0.20
N ILE A 64 4.81 -7.26 -1.13
CA ILE A 64 5.22 -7.92 -2.38
C ILE A 64 4.82 -7.01 -3.53
N VAL A 65 5.81 -6.54 -4.27
CA VAL A 65 5.58 -5.76 -5.50
C VAL A 65 5.42 -6.74 -6.66
N GLY A 66 4.32 -6.58 -7.41
CA GLY A 66 4.10 -7.23 -8.69
C GLY A 66 4.43 -6.26 -9.83
N LEU A 67 5.20 -6.69 -10.81
CA LEU A 67 5.51 -5.92 -12.02
C LEU A 67 5.08 -6.69 -13.27
N PHE A 68 4.87 -5.95 -14.37
CA PHE A 68 4.48 -6.50 -15.69
C PHE A 68 3.13 -7.24 -15.66
N LEU A 69 2.21 -6.82 -14.80
CA LEU A 69 0.92 -7.47 -14.59
C LEU A 69 -0.02 -7.27 -15.80
N ASP A 70 -0.79 -8.30 -16.12
CA ASP A 70 -2.06 -8.08 -16.82
C ASP A 70 -3.07 -7.46 -15.85
N HIS A 71 -3.18 -6.13 -15.88
CA HIS A 71 -4.07 -5.36 -15.01
C HIS A 71 -5.57 -5.65 -15.24
N ASN A 72 -5.93 -6.33 -16.34
CA ASN A 72 -7.31 -6.79 -16.61
C ASN A 72 -7.55 -8.22 -16.11
N ASN A 73 -6.56 -8.92 -15.57
CA ASN A 73 -6.70 -10.26 -15.06
C ASN A 73 -7.73 -10.32 -13.92
N LYS A 74 -8.75 -11.18 -14.07
CA LYS A 74 -9.87 -11.28 -13.12
C LYS A 74 -9.39 -11.70 -11.72
N GLN A 75 -8.42 -12.60 -11.62
CA GLN A 75 -8.02 -13.17 -10.32
C GLN A 75 -7.33 -12.13 -9.44
N ILE A 76 -6.45 -11.30 -10.01
CA ILE A 76 -5.81 -10.23 -9.23
C ILE A 76 -6.81 -9.13 -8.86
N ASN A 77 -7.75 -8.80 -9.75
CA ASN A 77 -8.80 -7.81 -9.45
C ASN A 77 -9.74 -8.30 -8.34
N ASP A 78 -10.20 -9.55 -8.37
CA ASP A 78 -11.01 -10.15 -7.29
C ASP A 78 -10.25 -10.15 -5.95
N TYR A 79 -8.96 -10.49 -5.97
CA TYR A 79 -8.09 -10.45 -4.81
C TYR A 79 -7.96 -9.03 -4.24
N LEU A 80 -7.76 -8.02 -5.09
CA LEU A 80 -7.65 -6.62 -4.66
C LEU A 80 -8.95 -6.09 -4.06
N ILE A 81 -10.13 -6.48 -4.60
CA ILE A 81 -11.42 -6.15 -4.02
C ILE A 81 -11.52 -6.68 -2.59
N TYR A 82 -11.18 -7.95 -2.38
CA TYR A 82 -11.18 -8.57 -1.05
C TYR A 82 -10.21 -7.86 -0.09
N GLN A 83 -9.00 -7.55 -0.54
CA GLN A 83 -7.99 -6.83 0.23
C GLN A 83 -8.45 -5.42 0.61
N ARG A 84 -9.11 -4.72 -0.31
CA ARG A 84 -9.67 -3.38 -0.07
C ARG A 84 -10.74 -3.42 1.03
N GLN A 85 -11.65 -4.40 0.98
CA GLN A 85 -12.67 -4.55 2.02
C GLN A 85 -12.05 -4.82 3.40
N SER A 86 -11.10 -5.74 3.49
CA SER A 86 -10.37 -6.02 4.73
C SER A 86 -9.65 -4.77 5.29
N ARG A 87 -9.16 -3.89 4.41
CA ARG A 87 -8.54 -2.62 4.79
C ARG A 87 -9.58 -1.61 5.32
N ILE A 88 -10.73 -1.53 4.67
CA ILE A 88 -11.85 -0.68 5.13
C ILE A 88 -12.27 -1.08 6.54
N ASP A 89 -12.51 -2.37 6.76
CA ASP A 89 -12.93 -2.91 8.07
C ASP A 89 -11.90 -2.61 9.17
N ARG A 90 -10.61 -2.79 8.86
CA ARG A 90 -9.51 -2.41 9.76
C ARG A 90 -9.51 -0.90 10.06
N ASN A 91 -9.69 -0.05 9.05
CA ASN A 91 -9.68 1.40 9.22
C ASN A 91 -10.85 1.89 10.07
N ILE A 92 -12.05 1.31 9.91
CA ILE A 92 -13.21 1.60 10.75
C ILE A 92 -12.90 1.26 12.21
N GLN A 93 -12.30 0.08 12.47
CA GLN A 93 -11.89 -0.30 13.83
C GLN A 93 -10.82 0.62 14.41
N MET A 94 -9.87 1.10 13.59
CA MET A 94 -8.89 2.10 14.02
C MET A 94 -9.57 3.43 14.40
N CYS A 95 -10.53 3.91 13.61
CA CYS A 95 -11.31 5.11 13.94
C CYS A 95 -12.01 4.96 15.28
N GLN A 96 -12.64 3.81 15.56
CA GLN A 96 -13.25 3.55 16.85
C GLN A 96 -12.25 3.66 18.00
N LYS A 97 -11.08 3.03 17.87
CA LYS A 97 -10.01 3.11 18.89
C LYS A 97 -9.50 4.53 19.10
N PHE A 98 -9.43 5.35 18.05
CA PHE A 98 -9.10 6.77 18.20
C PHE A 98 -10.18 7.53 18.95
N CYS A 99 -11.47 7.28 18.65
CA CYS A 99 -12.57 7.87 19.39
C CYS A 99 -12.55 7.49 20.89
N ASP A 100 -12.22 6.23 21.21
CA ASP A 100 -12.15 5.73 22.60
C ASP A 100 -11.08 6.45 23.43
N ILE A 101 -10.05 7.02 22.81
CA ILE A 101 -9.00 7.83 23.47
C ILE A 101 -9.20 9.35 23.27
N GLY A 102 -10.37 9.78 22.81
CA GLY A 102 -10.75 11.21 22.69
C GLY A 102 -10.26 11.88 21.40
N ILE A 103 -9.77 11.16 20.41
CA ILE A 103 -9.39 11.67 19.09
C ILE A 103 -10.54 11.41 18.13
N ASN A 104 -11.31 12.45 17.82
CA ASN A 104 -12.50 12.34 16.97
C ASN A 104 -12.13 12.23 15.48
N ILE A 105 -12.02 11.00 15.00
CA ILE A 105 -11.73 10.65 13.61
C ILE A 105 -12.72 9.59 13.14
N THR A 106 -13.32 9.78 11.96
CA THR A 106 -14.22 8.81 11.35
C THR A 106 -13.68 8.35 10.01
N TYR A 107 -14.09 7.17 9.56
CA TYR A 107 -13.67 6.66 8.26
C TYR A 107 -14.18 7.56 7.11
N ASP A 108 -15.42 8.05 7.21
CA ASP A 108 -15.99 8.98 6.22
C ASP A 108 -15.15 10.26 6.12
N LYS A 109 -14.72 10.80 7.28
CA LYS A 109 -13.83 11.97 7.31
C LYS A 109 -12.50 11.70 6.63
N MET A 110 -11.95 10.49 6.80
CA MET A 110 -10.72 10.09 6.09
C MET A 110 -10.95 10.02 4.58
N CYS A 111 -12.08 9.46 4.13
CA CYS A 111 -12.43 9.43 2.71
C CYS A 111 -12.62 10.82 2.12
N GLU A 112 -13.23 11.77 2.85
CA GLU A 112 -13.36 13.16 2.41
C GLU A 112 -12.01 13.88 2.24
N LEU A 113 -11.04 13.59 3.14
CA LEU A 113 -9.71 14.21 3.13
C LEU A 113 -8.79 13.62 2.06
N TYR A 114 -9.01 12.38 1.69
CA TYR A 114 -8.20 11.63 0.74
C TYR A 114 -9.11 10.94 -0.29
N PRO A 115 -9.80 11.72 -1.13
CA PRO A 115 -10.69 11.16 -2.16
C PRO A 115 -9.88 10.28 -3.10
N ASP A 116 -10.47 9.17 -3.52
CA ASP A 116 -9.90 8.18 -4.45
C ASP A 116 -8.62 7.47 -3.95
N ALA A 117 -8.22 7.70 -2.69
CA ALA A 117 -7.07 7.03 -2.10
C ALA A 117 -7.47 5.73 -1.37
N VAL A 118 -6.62 4.72 -1.47
CA VAL A 118 -6.66 3.58 -0.55
C VAL A 118 -6.10 4.03 0.81
N ILE A 119 -6.98 4.24 1.80
CA ILE A 119 -6.58 4.76 3.11
C ILE A 119 -5.63 3.80 3.82
N THR A 120 -4.40 4.28 4.07
CA THR A 120 -3.33 3.58 4.77
C THR A 120 -3.11 4.14 6.18
N ARG A 121 -2.23 3.52 6.97
CA ARG A 121 -1.82 4.08 8.27
C ARG A 121 -1.06 5.41 8.12
N ALA A 122 -0.40 5.64 6.98
CA ALA A 122 0.27 6.91 6.69
C ALA A 122 -0.74 8.07 6.65
N HIS A 123 -1.93 7.86 6.07
CA HIS A 123 -3.00 8.87 6.07
C HIS A 123 -3.50 9.20 7.47
N PHE A 124 -3.61 8.20 8.36
CA PHE A 124 -3.92 8.45 9.77
C PHE A 124 -2.82 9.25 10.47
N ALA A 125 -1.54 8.93 10.21
CA ALA A 125 -0.42 9.71 10.74
C ALA A 125 -0.48 11.16 10.26
N ASP A 126 -0.74 11.41 8.99
CA ASP A 126 -0.92 12.75 8.44
C ASP A 126 -2.07 13.51 9.08
N TYR A 127 -3.20 12.83 9.29
CA TYR A 127 -4.34 13.42 10.02
C TYR A 127 -3.94 13.86 11.43
N LEU A 128 -3.20 13.02 12.16
CA LEU A 128 -2.75 13.32 13.52
C LEU A 128 -1.80 14.51 13.55
N VAL A 129 -0.86 14.59 12.63
CA VAL A 129 0.08 15.72 12.49
C VAL A 129 -0.68 17.01 12.12
N LYS A 130 -1.52 16.95 11.11
CA LYS A 130 -2.29 18.10 10.61
C LYS A 130 -3.22 18.70 11.69
N ASN A 131 -3.76 17.83 12.55
CA ASN A 131 -4.63 18.25 13.66
C ASN A 131 -3.88 18.46 14.99
N LYS A 132 -2.53 18.47 14.98
CA LYS A 132 -1.65 18.76 16.12
C LYS A 132 -1.76 17.76 17.29
N TYR A 133 -2.16 16.53 17.02
CA TYR A 133 -2.10 15.42 18.00
C TYR A 133 -0.68 14.86 18.15
N THR A 134 0.15 15.02 17.11
CA THR A 134 1.56 14.64 17.08
C THR A 134 2.37 15.69 16.32
N GLY A 135 3.68 15.76 16.59
CA GLY A 135 4.59 16.69 15.92
C GLY A 135 4.98 16.24 14.51
N ASP A 136 5.12 14.94 14.31
CA ASP A 136 5.47 14.34 13.02
C ASP A 136 4.85 12.94 12.85
N ARG A 137 5.08 12.33 11.68
CA ARG A 137 4.57 10.98 11.37
C ARG A 137 5.21 9.90 12.25
N ASN A 138 6.50 10.01 12.58
CA ASN A 138 7.19 9.03 13.40
C ASN A 138 6.56 8.97 14.81
N GLU A 139 6.32 10.14 15.41
CA GLU A 139 5.60 10.21 16.68
C GLU A 139 4.19 9.60 16.59
N ALA A 140 3.47 9.80 15.48
CA ALA A 140 2.16 9.21 15.29
C ALA A 140 2.22 7.67 15.27
N PHE A 141 3.20 7.10 14.59
CA PHE A 141 3.42 5.66 14.59
C PHE A 141 3.82 5.15 15.97
N ASP A 142 4.77 5.80 16.64
CA ASP A 142 5.30 5.37 17.94
C ASP A 142 4.25 5.43 19.06
N ARG A 143 3.35 6.40 19.00
CA ARG A 143 2.32 6.58 20.04
C ARG A 143 1.05 5.79 19.77
N TYR A 144 0.62 5.64 18.50
CA TYR A 144 -0.72 5.18 18.17
C TYR A 144 -0.80 4.03 17.17
N LEU A 145 0.07 3.99 16.13
CA LEU A 145 -0.19 3.25 14.90
C LEU A 145 0.66 1.99 14.71
N SER A 146 1.79 1.87 15.41
CA SER A 146 2.67 0.69 15.33
C SER A 146 2.10 -0.52 16.09
N PRO A 147 2.54 -1.75 15.81
CA PRO A 147 2.16 -2.94 16.54
C PRO A 147 2.26 -2.75 18.07
N GLY A 148 1.22 -3.17 18.80
CA GLY A 148 1.16 -3.01 20.26
C GLY A 148 0.71 -1.63 20.76
N LYS A 149 0.50 -0.64 19.89
CA LYS A 149 0.03 0.69 20.25
C LYS A 149 -1.51 0.77 20.33
N PRO A 150 -2.07 1.77 21.06
CA PRO A 150 -3.50 1.81 21.38
C PRO A 150 -4.45 1.73 20.18
N CYS A 151 -4.12 2.41 19.09
CA CYS A 151 -4.97 2.47 17.91
C CYS A 151 -4.55 1.50 16.80
N PHE A 152 -3.57 0.64 17.07
CA PHE A 152 -3.21 -0.40 16.14
C PHE A 152 -4.32 -1.45 16.03
N VAL A 153 -4.67 -1.80 14.81
CA VAL A 153 -5.55 -2.92 14.46
C VAL A 153 -4.81 -3.78 13.46
N ASN A 154 -4.69 -5.07 13.79
CA ASN A 154 -4.11 -6.03 12.84
C ASN A 154 -5.09 -6.23 11.68
N ARG A 155 -4.58 -6.29 10.46
CA ARG A 155 -5.36 -6.64 9.27
C ARG A 155 -5.49 -8.16 9.20
N HIS A 156 -6.51 -8.66 8.50
CA HIS A 156 -6.56 -10.08 8.15
C HIS A 156 -5.24 -10.46 7.47
N LYS A 157 -4.61 -11.53 7.98
CA LYS A 157 -3.29 -11.96 7.55
C LYS A 157 -3.39 -12.57 6.16
N VAL A 158 -2.87 -11.86 5.16
CA VAL A 158 -2.63 -12.45 3.85
C VAL A 158 -1.19 -12.92 3.82
N ASP A 159 -1.01 -14.16 3.46
CA ASP A 159 0.31 -14.76 3.36
C ASP A 159 1.06 -14.24 2.14
N PRO A 160 2.38 -13.96 2.22
CA PRO A 160 3.18 -13.58 1.08
C PRO A 160 3.12 -14.57 -0.10
N GLU A 161 3.04 -15.88 0.17
CA GLU A 161 2.89 -16.89 -0.90
C GLU A 161 1.58 -16.70 -1.69
N GLU A 162 0.49 -16.36 -1.02
CA GLU A 162 -0.79 -16.07 -1.68
C GLU A 162 -0.70 -14.86 -2.62
N ALA A 163 -0.03 -13.79 -2.16
CA ALA A 163 0.22 -12.61 -2.96
C ALA A 163 1.10 -12.92 -4.18
N ILE A 164 2.17 -13.69 -4.01
CA ILE A 164 3.04 -14.14 -5.09
C ILE A 164 2.26 -14.98 -6.10
N ALA A 165 1.46 -15.91 -5.61
CA ALA A 165 0.65 -16.78 -6.48
C ALA A 165 -0.35 -15.98 -7.34
N VAL A 166 -0.99 -14.93 -6.78
CA VAL A 166 -1.91 -14.10 -7.56
C VAL A 166 -1.21 -13.20 -8.56
N ILE A 167 0.00 -12.69 -8.23
CA ILE A 167 0.86 -11.95 -9.17
C ILE A 167 1.23 -12.84 -10.36
N HIS A 168 1.69 -14.07 -10.11
CA HIS A 168 2.05 -15.01 -11.19
C HIS A 168 0.84 -15.40 -12.05
N LYS A 169 -0.35 -15.56 -11.46
CA LYS A 169 -1.59 -15.80 -12.22
C LYS A 169 -1.99 -14.62 -13.09
N ALA A 170 -1.57 -13.41 -12.73
CA ALA A 170 -1.70 -12.22 -13.57
C ALA A 170 -0.50 -12.01 -14.51
N HIS A 171 0.33 -13.04 -14.72
CA HIS A 171 1.52 -13.02 -15.58
C HIS A 171 2.63 -12.05 -15.14
N GLY A 172 2.59 -11.59 -13.89
CA GLY A 172 3.56 -10.65 -13.33
C GLY A 172 4.77 -11.35 -12.71
N ALA A 173 5.81 -10.55 -12.45
CA ALA A 173 6.97 -10.91 -11.63
C ALA A 173 6.79 -10.39 -10.20
N ALA A 174 7.02 -11.24 -9.19
CA ALA A 174 6.91 -10.88 -7.79
C ALA A 174 8.28 -10.49 -7.20
N ILE A 175 8.32 -9.43 -6.41
CA ILE A 175 9.53 -8.87 -5.82
C ILE A 175 9.25 -8.56 -4.35
N LEU A 176 10.13 -8.98 -3.45
CA LEU A 176 10.09 -8.58 -2.04
C LEU A 176 10.47 -7.11 -1.92
N ALA A 177 9.53 -6.27 -1.49
CA ALA A 177 9.74 -4.83 -1.37
C ALA A 177 10.54 -4.46 -0.12
N HIS A 178 11.39 -3.44 -0.20
CA HIS A 178 12.09 -2.75 0.90
C HIS A 178 12.39 -3.59 2.17
N PRO A 179 13.07 -4.77 2.08
CA PRO A 179 13.23 -5.71 3.20
C PRO A 179 13.94 -5.11 4.42
N ILE A 180 14.73 -4.05 4.24
CA ILE A 180 15.40 -3.32 5.34
C ILE A 180 14.40 -2.71 6.32
N LEU A 181 13.18 -2.36 5.88
CA LEU A 181 12.18 -1.71 6.70
C LEU A 181 11.43 -2.68 7.63
N TYR A 182 11.59 -3.98 7.46
CA TYR A 182 10.95 -4.96 8.33
C TYR A 182 11.65 -5.12 9.67
N HIS A 183 12.89 -4.62 9.80
CA HIS A 183 13.72 -4.73 11.00
C HIS A 183 13.87 -6.17 11.51
N LEU A 184 13.83 -7.14 10.60
CA LEU A 184 13.99 -8.56 10.91
C LEU A 184 15.46 -8.89 11.17
N GLY A 185 15.72 -9.71 12.17
CA GLY A 185 17.03 -10.32 12.35
C GLY A 185 17.34 -11.31 11.22
N LYS A 186 18.63 -11.72 11.11
CA LYS A 186 19.12 -12.60 10.03
C LYS A 186 18.28 -13.89 9.90
N ASP A 187 18.00 -14.55 11.02
CA ASP A 187 17.26 -15.83 11.00
C ASP A 187 15.81 -15.64 10.57
N GLN A 188 15.17 -14.55 11.01
CA GLN A 188 13.81 -14.21 10.59
C GLN A 188 13.73 -13.83 9.11
N MET A 189 14.74 -13.11 8.60
CA MET A 189 14.83 -12.78 7.18
C MET A 189 15.06 -14.04 6.33
N ASN A 190 15.94 -14.94 6.77
CA ASN A 190 16.13 -16.23 6.09
C ASN A 190 14.84 -17.05 6.06
N ALA A 191 14.11 -17.12 7.16
CA ALA A 191 12.82 -17.81 7.23
C ALA A 191 11.78 -17.19 6.29
N LEU A 192 11.75 -15.84 6.16
CA LEU A 192 10.89 -15.16 5.18
C LEU A 192 11.29 -15.53 3.74
N LEU A 193 12.59 -15.49 3.42
CA LEU A 193 13.06 -15.82 2.07
C LEU A 193 12.80 -17.29 1.70
N GLU A 194 13.00 -18.21 2.64
CA GLU A 194 12.66 -19.63 2.44
C GLU A 194 11.15 -19.86 2.25
N HIS A 195 10.31 -19.00 2.85
CA HIS A 195 8.85 -19.08 2.71
C HIS A 195 8.35 -18.55 1.36
N VAL A 196 9.03 -17.58 0.75
CA VAL A 196 8.58 -16.90 -0.48
C VAL A 196 9.31 -17.35 -1.76
N CYS A 197 10.34 -18.19 -1.65
CA CYS A 197 11.10 -18.77 -2.77
C CYS A 197 10.75 -20.23 -3.00
#